data_36d3f121d715621ec5494231431553e6
#
_entry.id   36d3f121d715621ec5494231431553e6
#
_cell.length_a   1.000
_cell.length_b   1.000
_cell.length_c   1.000
_cell.angle_alpha   90.00
_cell.angle_beta   90.00
_cell.angle_gamma   90.00
#
_symmetry.space_group_name_H-M   'P 1'
#
loop_
_entity.id
_entity.type
_entity.pdbx_description
1 polymer ?
#
loop_
_entity_poly.entity_id
_entity_poly.type
_entity_poly.pdbx_seq_one_letter_code
_entity_poly.pdbx_strand_id
1 'polypeptide(L)'
;SQCDGEHTTGKEGFKLWMVSAWSAANGISLGQVKVDDKSNEITAIPLLINSLELSGCIVTIDAMGCQKDITQTIIEHDANYIIAIKENKKKKYQPAKQIIDDYQDRDEIINRVIRHVSENTGHGRVEKRTCTVVSYGSIMEKMFKKKLVGLKSIVGIKSERTIVATGEY
;
A
#
# COMPACT_ATOMS: atom_id res chain seq x y z
N SER A 1 2.31 -4.68 -7.13
CA SER A 1 1.72 -5.28 -8.35
C SER A 1 2.06 -4.38 -9.53
N GLN A 2 2.93 -4.83 -10.39
CA GLN A 2 3.19 -4.19 -11.68
C GLN A 2 2.19 -4.75 -12.70
N CYS A 3 1.43 -3.89 -13.36
CA CYS A 3 0.61 -4.26 -14.50
C CYS A 3 1.50 -4.19 -15.74
N ASP A 4 2.13 -5.29 -16.10
CA ASP A 4 2.89 -5.39 -17.35
C ASP A 4 1.91 -5.68 -18.47
N GLY A 5 1.60 -4.63 -19.29
CA GLY A 5 0.84 -4.77 -20.52
C GLY A 5 1.77 -5.14 -21.65
N GLU A 6 1.77 -6.39 -22.12
CA GLU A 6 2.41 -6.76 -23.37
C GLU A 6 1.59 -6.27 -24.56
N HIS A 7 2.21 -5.42 -25.37
CA HIS A 7 1.69 -4.99 -26.66
C HIS A 7 2.05 -6.02 -27.74
N THR A 8 1.08 -6.81 -28.20
CA THR A 8 1.22 -7.54 -29.46
C THR A 8 0.51 -6.77 -30.56
N THR A 9 1.28 -6.25 -31.51
CA THR A 9 0.80 -5.57 -32.73
C THR A 9 0.42 -6.59 -33.80
N GLY A 10 -0.82 -7.06 -33.74
CA GLY A 10 -1.53 -7.69 -34.86
C GLY A 10 -2.79 -6.89 -35.19
N LYS A 11 -3.26 -6.92 -36.43
CA LYS A 11 -4.32 -6.08 -37.00
C LYS A 11 -5.70 -6.15 -36.32
N GLU A 12 -5.84 -5.75 -35.14
CA GLU A 12 -6.84 -5.51 -34.12
C GLU A 12 -6.19 -5.85 -32.80
N GLY A 13 -5.59 -4.84 -32.15
CA GLY A 13 -4.84 -5.01 -30.92
C GLY A 13 -5.72 -5.56 -29.80
N PHE A 14 -5.61 -6.85 -29.52
CA PHE A 14 -6.26 -7.47 -28.37
C PHE A 14 -5.55 -6.99 -27.09
N LYS A 15 -6.22 -6.21 -26.28
CA LYS A 15 -5.69 -5.71 -25.02
C LYS A 15 -6.10 -6.66 -23.88
N LEU A 16 -5.14 -7.42 -23.36
CA LEU A 16 -5.36 -8.31 -22.23
C LEU A 16 -4.91 -7.63 -20.93
N TRP A 17 -5.84 -7.44 -20.01
CA TRP A 17 -5.53 -6.97 -18.66
C TRP A 17 -5.55 -8.16 -17.69
N MET A 18 -4.54 -8.24 -16.83
CA MET A 18 -4.42 -9.31 -15.83
C MET A 18 -4.03 -8.73 -14.47
N VAL A 19 -4.56 -9.34 -13.41
CA VAL A 19 -4.09 -9.13 -12.04
C VAL A 19 -3.37 -10.41 -11.61
N SER A 20 -2.15 -10.27 -11.10
CA SER A 20 -1.33 -11.38 -10.63
C SER A 20 -0.94 -11.21 -9.17
N ALA A 21 -0.80 -12.34 -8.47
CA ALA A 21 -0.27 -12.40 -7.10
C ALA A 21 1.16 -12.95 -7.12
N TRP A 22 2.05 -12.26 -6.41
CA TRP A 22 3.47 -12.61 -6.30
C TRP A 22 3.86 -12.87 -4.85
N SER A 23 4.53 -14.02 -4.60
CA SER A 23 5.14 -14.32 -3.30
C SER A 23 6.55 -13.72 -3.26
N ALA A 24 6.74 -12.65 -2.48
CA ALA A 24 8.04 -12.02 -2.31
C ALA A 24 9.05 -12.93 -1.61
N ALA A 25 8.60 -13.76 -0.66
CA ALA A 25 9.46 -14.68 0.09
C ALA A 25 9.99 -15.82 -0.79
N ASN A 26 9.18 -16.30 -1.73
CA ASN A 26 9.52 -17.47 -2.57
C ASN A 26 9.94 -17.08 -3.98
N GLY A 27 9.75 -15.83 -4.41
CA GLY A 27 10.10 -15.36 -5.75
C GLY A 27 9.27 -16.01 -6.86
N ILE A 28 7.99 -16.35 -6.60
CA ILE A 28 7.12 -17.04 -7.54
C ILE A 28 5.76 -16.35 -7.72
N SER A 29 5.16 -16.51 -8.88
CA SER A 29 3.75 -16.15 -9.12
C SER A 29 2.84 -17.22 -8.50
N LEU A 30 1.86 -16.77 -7.68
CA LEU A 30 0.90 -17.65 -7.00
C LEU A 30 -0.35 -17.87 -7.83
N GLY A 31 -0.71 -16.93 -8.69
CA GLY A 31 -1.90 -17.01 -9.51
C GLY A 31 -2.16 -15.73 -10.29
N GLN A 32 -3.03 -15.83 -11.27
CA GLN A 32 -3.42 -14.74 -12.15
C GLN A 32 -4.91 -14.81 -12.47
N VAL A 33 -5.56 -13.65 -12.59
CA VAL A 33 -6.96 -13.52 -13.01
C VAL A 33 -7.05 -12.50 -14.14
N LYS A 34 -7.72 -12.87 -15.23
CA LYS A 34 -8.04 -11.95 -16.31
C LYS A 34 -9.06 -10.92 -15.83
N VAL A 35 -8.83 -9.67 -16.17
CA VAL A 35 -9.81 -8.60 -15.99
C VAL A 35 -10.72 -8.58 -17.20
N ASP A 36 -12.03 -8.73 -16.99
CA ASP A 36 -12.99 -8.67 -18.09
C ASP A 36 -13.07 -7.26 -18.69
N ASP A 37 -13.32 -7.16 -19.99
CA ASP A 37 -13.34 -5.89 -20.75
C ASP A 37 -14.33 -4.85 -20.18
N LYS A 38 -15.38 -5.31 -19.49
CA LYS A 38 -16.41 -4.45 -18.83
C LYS A 38 -16.17 -4.25 -17.34
N SER A 39 -15.11 -4.81 -16.78
CA SER A 39 -14.74 -4.69 -15.35
C SER A 39 -13.42 -3.95 -15.18
N ASN A 40 -13.03 -3.74 -13.95
CA ASN A 40 -11.74 -3.16 -13.60
C ASN A 40 -10.97 -4.08 -12.66
N GLU A 41 -9.71 -3.80 -12.44
CA GLU A 41 -8.82 -4.57 -11.55
C GLU A 41 -9.39 -4.71 -10.14
N ILE A 42 -10.21 -3.75 -9.67
CA ILE A 42 -10.85 -3.78 -8.33
C ILE A 42 -11.75 -5.01 -8.18
N THR A 43 -12.42 -5.46 -9.25
CA THR A 43 -13.29 -6.64 -9.22
C THR A 43 -12.51 -7.94 -9.34
N ALA A 44 -11.35 -7.92 -9.99
CA ALA A 44 -10.50 -9.10 -10.16
C ALA A 44 -9.68 -9.43 -8.90
N ILE A 45 -9.31 -8.42 -8.09
CA ILE A 45 -8.52 -8.61 -6.87
C ILE A 45 -9.20 -9.58 -5.88
N PRO A 46 -10.49 -9.42 -5.49
CA PRO A 46 -11.16 -10.37 -4.61
C PRO A 46 -11.22 -11.79 -5.18
N LEU A 47 -11.41 -11.94 -6.51
CA LEU A 47 -11.41 -13.26 -7.14
C LEU A 47 -10.05 -13.94 -7.00
N LEU A 48 -8.97 -13.20 -7.21
CA LEU A 48 -7.62 -13.72 -7.03
C LEU A 48 -7.35 -14.09 -5.57
N ILE A 49 -7.71 -13.23 -4.61
CA ILE A 49 -7.57 -13.50 -3.17
C ILE A 49 -8.31 -14.79 -2.80
N ASN A 50 -9.56 -14.97 -3.25
CA ASN A 50 -10.37 -16.16 -2.96
C ASN A 50 -9.80 -17.46 -3.55
N SER A 51 -8.91 -17.38 -4.53
CA SER A 51 -8.26 -18.56 -5.13
C SER A 51 -6.96 -18.99 -4.43
N LEU A 52 -6.52 -18.24 -3.41
CA LEU A 52 -5.25 -18.43 -2.74
C LEU A 52 -5.44 -18.78 -1.25
N GLU A 53 -4.53 -19.62 -0.72
CA GLU A 53 -4.40 -19.82 0.72
C GLU A 53 -3.52 -18.72 1.30
N LEU A 54 -4.11 -17.81 2.07
CA LEU A 54 -3.44 -16.60 2.57
C LEU A 54 -3.37 -16.50 4.08
N SER A 55 -3.82 -17.55 4.83
CA SER A 55 -3.82 -17.53 6.30
C SER A 55 -2.41 -17.19 6.83
N GLY A 56 -2.35 -16.22 7.74
CA GLY A 56 -1.12 -15.73 8.34
C GLY A 56 -0.25 -14.84 7.43
N CYS A 57 -0.64 -14.63 6.17
CA CYS A 57 0.12 -13.81 5.22
C CYS A 57 -0.11 -12.31 5.40
N ILE A 58 0.79 -11.51 4.82
CA ILE A 58 0.62 -10.06 4.64
C ILE A 58 0.45 -9.79 3.15
N VAL A 59 -0.72 -9.32 2.76
CA VAL A 59 -1.06 -8.93 1.39
C VAL A 59 -0.72 -7.46 1.17
N THR A 60 0.10 -7.16 0.16
CA THR A 60 0.44 -5.79 -0.21
C THR A 60 -0.26 -5.41 -1.51
N ILE A 61 -0.97 -4.29 -1.50
CA ILE A 61 -1.71 -3.78 -2.67
C ILE A 61 -1.49 -2.27 -2.77
N ASP A 62 -1.45 -1.75 -3.98
CA ASP A 62 -1.35 -0.32 -4.21
C ASP A 62 -2.65 0.44 -3.83
N ALA A 63 -2.67 1.75 -4.05
CA ALA A 63 -3.79 2.60 -3.63
C ALA A 63 -5.12 2.29 -4.36
N MET A 64 -5.09 1.55 -5.46
CA MET A 64 -6.30 1.11 -6.15
C MET A 64 -7.05 0.09 -5.29
N GLY A 65 -6.34 -0.82 -4.63
CA GLY A 65 -6.89 -1.79 -3.69
C GLY A 65 -7.39 -1.21 -2.37
N CYS A 66 -7.32 0.11 -2.14
CA CYS A 66 -7.84 0.74 -0.93
C CYS A 66 -9.37 0.82 -0.95
N GLN A 67 -10.02 -0.34 -0.92
CA GLN A 67 -11.47 -0.55 -0.94
C GLN A 67 -11.90 -1.39 0.26
N LYS A 68 -13.14 -1.14 0.73
CA LYS A 68 -13.68 -1.88 1.88
C LYS A 68 -13.79 -3.38 1.58
N ASP A 69 -14.32 -3.72 0.41
CA ASP A 69 -14.59 -5.12 0.03
C ASP A 69 -13.28 -5.92 -0.10
N ILE A 70 -12.22 -5.30 -0.63
CA ILE A 70 -10.89 -5.94 -0.71
C ILE A 70 -10.33 -6.19 0.70
N THR A 71 -10.39 -5.19 1.61
CA THR A 71 -9.93 -5.38 2.98
C THR A 71 -10.75 -6.41 3.73
N GLN A 72 -12.06 -6.45 3.50
CA GLN A 72 -12.96 -7.46 4.04
C GLN A 72 -12.52 -8.86 3.61
N THR A 73 -12.35 -9.09 2.30
CA THR A 73 -11.94 -10.39 1.74
C THR A 73 -10.59 -10.84 2.32
N ILE A 74 -9.60 -9.94 2.45
CA ILE A 74 -8.30 -10.30 3.04
C ILE A 74 -8.44 -10.76 4.49
N ILE A 75 -9.24 -10.06 5.29
CA ILE A 75 -9.46 -10.41 6.71
C ILE A 75 -10.23 -11.73 6.84
N GLU A 76 -11.18 -12.01 5.96
CA GLU A 76 -11.93 -13.28 5.91
C GLU A 76 -11.03 -14.49 5.61
N HIS A 77 -9.90 -14.27 4.93
CA HIS A 77 -8.85 -15.28 4.71
C HIS A 77 -7.81 -15.36 5.85
N ASP A 78 -8.10 -14.77 7.02
CA ASP A 78 -7.16 -14.73 8.16
C ASP A 78 -5.78 -14.13 7.79
N ALA A 79 -5.77 -13.17 6.87
CA ALA A 79 -4.58 -12.47 6.41
C ALA A 79 -4.55 -11.02 6.91
N ASN A 80 -3.38 -10.41 6.86
CA ASN A 80 -3.19 -8.98 7.12
C ASN A 80 -2.93 -8.25 5.80
N TYR A 81 -3.01 -6.91 5.82
CA TYR A 81 -2.74 -6.13 4.63
C TYR A 81 -1.88 -4.89 4.89
N ILE A 82 -1.15 -4.47 3.85
CA ILE A 82 -0.52 -3.16 3.73
C ILE A 82 -1.02 -2.54 2.42
N ILE A 83 -1.79 -1.47 2.52
CA ILE A 83 -2.41 -0.81 1.36
C ILE A 83 -2.02 0.66 1.34
N ALA A 84 -1.51 1.13 0.20
CA ALA A 84 -1.19 2.54 0.03
C ALA A 84 -2.47 3.40 -0.04
N ILE A 85 -2.41 4.60 0.51
CA ILE A 85 -3.48 5.60 0.37
C ILE A 85 -2.91 6.79 -0.40
N LYS A 86 -3.53 7.13 -1.55
CA LYS A 86 -3.13 8.27 -2.38
C LYS A 86 -4.09 9.46 -2.19
N GLU A 87 -3.61 10.66 -2.51
CA GLU A 87 -4.34 11.94 -2.35
C GLU A 87 -5.68 11.98 -3.08
N ASN A 88 -5.82 11.28 -4.22
CA ASN A 88 -7.08 11.18 -4.95
C ASN A 88 -8.21 10.48 -4.15
N LYS A 89 -7.87 9.74 -3.10
CA LYS A 89 -8.82 9.12 -2.15
C LYS A 89 -9.07 10.03 -0.95
N LYS A 90 -9.43 11.29 -1.17
CA LYS A 90 -9.56 12.36 -0.16
C LYS A 90 -10.22 11.92 1.15
N LYS A 91 -11.33 11.17 1.09
CA LYS A 91 -12.09 10.69 2.28
C LYS A 91 -11.31 9.73 3.19
N LYS A 92 -10.23 9.12 2.71
CA LYS A 92 -9.33 8.24 3.48
C LYS A 92 -7.98 8.92 3.71
N TYR A 93 -7.47 9.63 2.70
CA TYR A 93 -6.16 10.27 2.75
C TYR A 93 -6.09 11.42 3.78
N GLN A 94 -7.05 12.35 3.75
CA GLN A 94 -7.03 13.50 4.66
C GLN A 94 -7.04 13.09 6.15
N PRO A 95 -7.94 12.19 6.61
CA PRO A 95 -7.88 11.71 7.99
C PRO A 95 -6.58 10.97 8.33
N ALA A 96 -6.05 10.15 7.40
CA ALA A 96 -4.78 9.44 7.62
C ALA A 96 -3.61 10.41 7.74
N LYS A 97 -3.54 11.40 6.83
CA LYS A 97 -2.52 12.45 6.88
C LYS A 97 -2.59 13.24 8.17
N GLN A 98 -3.78 13.69 8.58
CA GLN A 98 -3.96 14.43 9.82
C GLN A 98 -3.47 13.63 11.04
N ILE A 99 -3.79 12.33 11.13
CA ILE A 99 -3.29 11.47 12.21
C ILE A 99 -1.76 11.44 12.20
N ILE A 100 -1.11 11.27 11.06
CA ILE A 100 0.35 11.26 10.99
C ILE A 100 0.93 12.61 11.38
N ASP A 101 0.39 13.72 10.86
CA ASP A 101 0.85 15.07 11.17
C ASP A 101 0.68 15.39 12.67
N ASP A 102 -0.45 15.02 13.28
CA ASP A 102 -0.73 15.23 14.71
C ASP A 102 0.26 14.50 15.65
N TYR A 103 0.83 13.37 15.17
CA TYR A 103 1.76 12.55 15.95
C TYR A 103 3.22 12.69 15.50
N GLN A 104 3.50 13.44 14.44
CA GLN A 104 4.85 13.56 13.88
C GLN A 104 5.81 14.29 14.83
N ASP A 105 5.31 15.28 15.57
CA ASP A 105 6.11 16.16 16.43
C ASP A 105 5.93 15.90 17.93
N ARG A 106 5.15 14.88 18.30
CA ARG A 106 4.90 14.54 19.70
C ARG A 106 5.81 13.41 20.16
N ASP A 107 6.89 13.77 20.81
CA ASP A 107 7.90 12.81 21.29
C ASP A 107 7.46 11.97 22.51
N GLU A 108 6.33 12.25 23.14
CA GLU A 108 6.13 11.74 24.50
C GLU A 108 4.79 11.10 24.83
N ILE A 109 3.82 11.00 24.01
CA ILE A 109 2.56 10.50 24.53
C ILE A 109 2.13 9.25 23.77
N ILE A 110 2.25 8.12 24.51
CA ILE A 110 1.48 6.92 24.25
C ILE A 110 2.30 5.84 23.52
N ASN A 111 2.38 4.67 24.13
CA ASN A 111 2.74 3.34 23.58
C ASN A 111 2.09 2.95 22.23
N ARG A 112 1.70 3.94 21.42
CA ARG A 112 0.94 3.74 20.15
C ARG A 112 1.68 4.31 18.95
N VAL A 113 2.78 5.02 19.13
CA VAL A 113 3.56 5.60 18.04
C VAL A 113 4.95 4.98 18.03
N ILE A 114 5.33 4.46 16.89
CA ILE A 114 6.68 3.96 16.63
C ILE A 114 7.26 4.79 15.50
N ARG A 115 8.47 5.30 15.69
CA ARG A 115 9.19 6.07 14.67
C ARG A 115 10.52 5.40 14.37
N HIS A 116 10.82 5.28 13.09
CA HIS A 116 12.11 4.80 12.59
C HIS A 116 12.67 5.79 11.57
N VAL A 117 13.93 6.15 11.74
CA VAL A 117 14.65 7.04 10.82
C VAL A 117 15.78 6.26 10.18
N SER A 118 15.88 6.29 8.86
CA SER A 118 17.00 5.75 8.11
C SER A 118 17.60 6.84 7.23
N GLU A 119 18.92 6.83 7.10
CA GLU A 119 19.67 7.73 6.26
C GLU A 119 20.60 6.95 5.34
N ASN A 120 20.55 7.26 4.05
CA ASN A 120 21.41 6.66 3.04
C ASN A 120 22.14 7.76 2.27
N THR A 121 23.46 7.61 2.15
CA THR A 121 24.31 8.50 1.38
C THR A 121 24.83 7.77 0.15
N GLY A 122 24.65 8.35 -1.04
CA GLY A 122 25.15 7.79 -2.29
C GLY A 122 24.90 8.69 -3.48
N HIS A 123 25.73 8.58 -4.50
CA HIS A 123 25.59 9.33 -5.76
C HIS A 123 25.42 10.84 -5.58
N GLY A 124 26.21 11.47 -4.68
CA GLY A 124 26.17 12.92 -4.43
C GLY A 124 24.89 13.41 -3.74
N ARG A 125 24.16 12.54 -3.03
CA ARG A 125 22.96 12.90 -2.29
C ARG A 125 22.86 12.17 -0.96
N VAL A 126 22.19 12.81 -0.01
CA VAL A 126 21.76 12.21 1.26
C VAL A 126 20.24 12.07 1.21
N GLU A 127 19.74 10.88 1.45
CA GLU A 127 18.32 10.57 1.53
C GLU A 127 17.96 10.13 2.94
N LYS A 128 17.13 10.93 3.62
CA LYS A 128 16.61 10.63 4.96
C LYS A 128 15.15 10.21 4.83
N ARG A 129 14.81 9.05 5.40
CA ARG A 129 13.44 8.55 5.45
C ARG A 129 12.99 8.41 6.89
N THR A 130 11.86 9.01 7.20
CA THR A 130 11.19 8.86 8.50
C THR A 130 9.92 8.06 8.30
N CYS A 131 9.84 6.90 8.96
CA CYS A 131 8.65 6.07 9.01
C CYS A 131 7.98 6.24 10.36
N THR A 132 6.74 6.71 10.38
CA THR A 132 5.93 6.87 11.60
C THR A 132 4.75 5.91 11.52
N VAL A 133 4.63 5.03 12.52
CA VAL A 133 3.54 4.06 12.66
C VAL A 133 2.67 4.48 13.83
N VAL A 134 1.38 4.68 13.59
CA VAL A 134 0.40 5.00 14.62
C VAL A 134 -0.57 3.82 14.75
N SER A 135 -0.58 3.19 15.91
CA SER A 135 -1.44 2.03 16.18
C SER A 135 -2.91 2.43 16.32
N TYR A 136 -3.81 1.50 15.95
CA TYR A 136 -5.25 1.71 15.98
C TYR A 136 -5.78 2.11 17.36
N GLY A 137 -6.71 3.03 17.37
CA GLY A 137 -7.35 3.53 18.57
C GLY A 137 -8.72 4.14 18.29
N SER A 138 -9.38 4.65 19.33
CA SER A 138 -10.75 5.19 19.24
C SER A 138 -10.95 6.27 18.17
N ILE A 139 -9.94 7.09 17.92
CA ILE A 139 -9.98 8.13 16.88
C ILE A 139 -10.02 7.50 15.48
N MET A 140 -9.12 6.54 15.23
CA MET A 140 -9.09 5.81 13.96
C MET A 140 -10.35 4.99 13.76
N GLU A 141 -10.90 4.38 14.81
CA GLU A 141 -12.16 3.65 14.75
C GLU A 141 -13.28 4.53 14.22
N LYS A 142 -13.48 5.73 14.76
CA LYS A 142 -14.48 6.68 14.28
C LYS A 142 -14.29 7.05 12.82
N MET A 143 -13.03 7.23 12.39
CA MET A 143 -12.69 7.71 11.04
C MET A 143 -12.74 6.61 9.96
N PHE A 144 -12.37 5.37 10.30
CA PHE A 144 -12.11 4.31 9.32
C PHE A 144 -12.99 3.06 9.43
N LYS A 145 -13.69 2.81 10.55
CA LYS A 145 -14.50 1.59 10.80
C LYS A 145 -15.40 1.18 9.62
N LYS A 146 -16.01 2.16 8.94
CA LYS A 146 -16.90 1.91 7.79
C LYS A 146 -16.16 1.88 6.44
N LYS A 147 -14.86 2.18 6.42
CA LYS A 147 -14.08 2.40 5.18
C LYS A 147 -13.05 1.31 4.92
N LEU A 148 -12.49 0.74 5.99
CA LEU A 148 -11.46 -0.31 5.93
C LEU A 148 -11.73 -1.28 7.07
N VAL A 149 -11.76 -2.58 6.75
CA VAL A 149 -11.98 -3.66 7.73
C VAL A 149 -10.63 -4.13 8.25
N GLY A 150 -10.54 -4.40 9.56
CA GLY A 150 -9.33 -4.95 10.17
C GLY A 150 -8.12 -4.00 10.19
N LEU A 151 -8.34 -2.67 10.08
CA LEU A 151 -7.26 -1.70 10.17
C LEU A 151 -6.59 -1.78 11.54
N LYS A 152 -5.27 -2.03 11.58
CA LYS A 152 -4.47 -2.13 12.82
C LYS A 152 -3.60 -0.91 13.08
N SER A 153 -3.15 -0.23 12.01
CA SER A 153 -2.29 0.95 12.13
C SER A 153 -2.34 1.80 10.86
N ILE A 154 -1.89 3.05 10.99
CA ILE A 154 -1.61 3.95 9.86
C ILE A 154 -0.12 4.22 9.86
N VAL A 155 0.48 4.18 8.68
CA VAL A 155 1.91 4.40 8.46
C VAL A 155 2.10 5.61 7.57
N GLY A 156 2.90 6.58 8.02
CA GLY A 156 3.38 7.69 7.23
C GLY A 156 4.85 7.53 6.90
N ILE A 157 5.23 7.78 5.65
CA ILE A 157 6.63 7.79 5.21
C ILE A 157 6.94 9.19 4.68
N LYS A 158 7.88 9.88 5.33
CA LYS A 158 8.43 11.15 4.87
C LYS A 158 9.83 10.89 4.31
N SER A 159 10.09 11.32 3.08
CA SER A 159 11.41 11.25 2.45
C SER A 159 11.92 12.65 2.19
N GLU A 160 13.13 12.94 2.68
CA GLU A 160 13.85 14.19 2.49
C GLU A 160 15.13 13.88 1.73
N ARG A 161 15.39 14.62 0.66
CA ARG A 161 16.57 14.45 -0.19
C ARG A 161 17.37 15.74 -0.22
N THR A 162 18.63 15.65 0.18
CA THR A 162 19.60 16.74 0.10
C THR A 162 20.63 16.38 -0.96
N ILE A 163 20.82 17.28 -1.96
CA ILE A 163 21.89 17.14 -2.95
C ILE A 163 23.15 17.73 -2.33
N VAL A 164 24.18 16.93 -2.20
CA VAL A 164 25.51 17.40 -1.80
C VAL A 164 26.19 17.88 -3.06
N ALA A 165 26.48 19.20 -3.14
CA ALA A 165 27.22 19.74 -4.25
C ALA A 165 28.60 19.06 -4.28
N THR A 166 28.87 18.30 -5.33
CA THR A 166 30.23 17.85 -5.63
C THR A 166 31.00 19.09 -6.02
N GLY A 167 31.90 19.54 -5.12
CA GLY A 167 32.87 20.58 -5.45
C GLY A 167 33.82 20.01 -6.49
N GLU A 168 33.50 20.18 -7.74
CA GLU A 168 34.49 20.14 -8.82
C GLU A 168 35.18 21.51 -8.85
N TYR A 169 36.47 21.49 -8.51
CA TYR A 169 37.41 22.57 -8.82
C TYR A 169 37.90 22.39 -10.25
#